data_7406f9beaf16ae79e961226d64451efc
#
_entry.id   7406f9beaf16ae79e961226d64451efc
#
_cell.length_a   1.000
_cell.length_b   1.000
_cell.length_c   1.000
_cell.angle_alpha   90.00
_cell.angle_beta   90.00
_cell.angle_gamma   90.00
#
_symmetry.space_group_name_H-M   'P 1'
#
loop_
_entity.id
_entity.type
_entity.pdbx_description
1 polymer ?
#
loop_
_entity_poly.entity_id
_entity_poly.type
_entity_poly.pdbx_seq_one_letter_code
_entity_poly.pdbx_strand_id
1 'polypeptide(L)'
;MELRGRTAIVTGAGHRVGRALAVALGQRGMRVVVHYNTTADGAHETLRVIESAGGQGVTVGADLTKAEEIPRVVDVALTHFGGIDVLVNSAAIMVRLPFGDVQPEQWDQTIDLNVRAPFFLTQAAAPHLRKSRGVVVNIADLAAFETWPGYIPHGISKSGVVYLTRALASVLAPEVRVAAIAPGTVLLPEGWSKQDAERLRRTTPLAREGSPEDVARTMLFILDSDYLTGETIIVDGGRHVRR
;
A
#
# COMPACT_ATOMS: atom_id res chain seq x y z
N MET A 1 16.65 -6.62 5.50
CA MET A 1 17.48 -5.40 5.82
C MET A 1 17.35 -5.05 7.30
N GLU A 2 18.37 -4.42 7.92
CA GLU A 2 18.19 -3.84 9.26
C GLU A 2 17.25 -2.64 9.17
N LEU A 3 16.15 -2.64 9.93
CA LEU A 3 15.08 -1.63 9.81
C LEU A 3 15.25 -0.44 10.77
N ARG A 4 15.88 -0.66 11.94
CA ARG A 4 16.03 0.37 12.97
C ARG A 4 16.78 1.61 12.45
N GLY A 5 16.19 2.79 12.65
CA GLY A 5 16.74 4.07 12.20
C GLY A 5 16.60 4.36 10.70
N ARG A 6 16.06 3.43 9.91
CA ARG A 6 15.75 3.65 8.50
C ARG A 6 14.46 4.45 8.32
N THR A 7 14.29 5.06 7.16
CA THR A 7 13.16 5.93 6.84
C THR A 7 12.19 5.25 5.87
N ALA A 8 10.93 5.23 6.24
CA ALA A 8 9.84 4.73 5.41
C ALA A 8 8.83 5.83 5.06
N ILE A 9 8.34 5.84 3.83
CA ILE A 9 7.15 6.58 3.43
C ILE A 9 6.01 5.58 3.29
N VAL A 10 4.86 5.86 3.92
CA VAL A 10 3.64 5.05 3.76
C VAL A 10 2.51 5.94 3.27
N THR A 11 2.01 5.70 2.05
CA THR A 11 0.90 6.48 1.51
C THR A 11 -0.44 5.95 1.98
N GLY A 12 -1.44 6.84 2.20
CA GLY A 12 -2.75 6.46 2.71
C GLY A 12 -2.70 5.89 4.14
N ALA A 13 -1.76 6.36 4.96
CA ALA A 13 -1.47 5.81 6.29
C ALA A 13 -2.37 6.31 7.42
N GLY A 14 -3.38 7.14 7.10
CA GLY A 14 -4.32 7.67 8.10
C GLY A 14 -5.33 6.64 8.62
N HIS A 15 -5.57 5.53 7.92
CA HIS A 15 -6.58 4.54 8.30
C HIS A 15 -6.33 3.16 7.69
N ARG A 16 -7.13 2.17 8.12
CA ARG A 16 -7.20 0.81 7.52
C ARG A 16 -5.82 0.15 7.38
N VAL A 17 -5.54 -0.45 6.22
CA VAL A 17 -4.29 -1.19 5.94
C VAL A 17 -3.07 -0.27 6.04
N GLY A 18 -3.11 0.93 5.43
CA GLY A 18 -1.98 1.86 5.46
C GLY A 18 -1.55 2.24 6.88
N ARG A 19 -2.51 2.44 7.79
CA ARG A 19 -2.23 2.67 9.22
C ARG A 19 -1.48 1.49 9.85
N ALA A 20 -1.95 0.26 9.63
CA ALA A 20 -1.32 -0.93 10.20
C ALA A 20 0.12 -1.12 9.67
N LEU A 21 0.35 -0.83 8.38
CA LEU A 21 1.69 -0.87 7.78
C LEU A 21 2.62 0.16 8.41
N ALA A 22 2.15 1.41 8.56
CA ALA A 22 2.93 2.49 9.18
C ALA A 22 3.29 2.18 10.65
N VAL A 23 2.31 1.70 11.43
CA VAL A 23 2.51 1.30 12.83
C VAL A 23 3.52 0.15 12.94
N ALA A 24 3.39 -0.88 12.09
CA ALA A 24 4.30 -2.02 12.09
C ALA A 24 5.77 -1.61 11.80
N LEU A 25 5.98 -0.64 10.89
CA LEU A 25 7.31 -0.10 10.59
C LEU A 25 7.85 0.71 11.78
N GLY A 26 7.02 1.55 12.40
CA GLY A 26 7.39 2.29 13.61
C GLY A 26 7.80 1.37 14.77
N GLN A 27 7.04 0.29 15.01
CA GLN A 27 7.36 -0.74 16.01
C GLN A 27 8.70 -1.45 15.76
N ARG A 28 9.16 -1.50 14.52
CA ARG A 28 10.48 -2.02 14.14
C ARG A 28 11.59 -0.95 14.26
N GLY A 29 11.26 0.22 14.80
CA GLY A 29 12.20 1.33 15.03
C GLY A 29 12.53 2.13 13.77
N MET A 30 11.70 2.09 12.74
CA MET A 30 11.83 2.96 11.57
C MET A 30 11.29 4.36 11.86
N ARG A 31 11.80 5.34 11.12
CA ARG A 31 11.25 6.69 11.02
C ARG A 31 10.20 6.70 9.92
N VAL A 32 8.97 7.10 10.21
CA VAL A 32 7.84 6.91 9.29
C VAL A 32 7.24 8.25 8.85
N VAL A 33 7.20 8.49 7.55
CA VAL A 33 6.37 9.54 6.95
C VAL A 33 4.97 8.99 6.73
N VAL A 34 4.02 9.50 7.50
CA VAL A 34 2.60 9.11 7.49
C VAL A 34 1.86 10.03 6.53
N HIS A 35 1.70 9.58 5.28
CA HIS A 35 1.00 10.40 4.28
C HIS A 35 -0.52 10.17 4.34
N TYR A 36 -1.27 11.28 4.16
CA TYR A 36 -2.72 11.32 4.03
C TYR A 36 -3.16 12.32 2.94
N ASN A 37 -4.39 12.18 2.44
CA ASN A 37 -5.04 13.23 1.65
C ASN A 37 -6.06 13.99 2.52
N THR A 38 -7.18 13.36 2.88
CA THR A 38 -8.29 14.00 3.61
C THR A 38 -8.38 13.57 5.09
N THR A 39 -7.68 12.51 5.49
CA THR A 39 -7.77 11.90 6.83
C THR A 39 -6.69 12.40 7.78
N ALA A 40 -6.59 13.73 7.97
CA ALA A 40 -5.55 14.34 8.82
C ALA A 40 -5.58 13.81 10.27
N ASP A 41 -6.76 13.75 10.90
CA ASP A 41 -6.92 13.24 12.27
C ASP A 41 -6.48 11.79 12.38
N GLY A 42 -6.82 10.96 11.39
CA GLY A 42 -6.38 9.58 11.33
C GLY A 42 -4.86 9.44 11.18
N ALA A 43 -4.22 10.33 10.41
CA ALA A 43 -2.77 10.36 10.27
C ALA A 43 -2.06 10.77 11.56
N HIS A 44 -2.57 11.80 12.25
CA HIS A 44 -2.05 12.20 13.56
C HIS A 44 -2.23 11.10 14.62
N GLU A 45 -3.36 10.38 14.58
CA GLU A 45 -3.56 9.23 15.47
C GLU A 45 -2.58 8.10 15.16
N THR A 46 -2.33 7.83 13.89
CA THR A 46 -1.31 6.85 13.46
C THR A 46 0.07 7.24 13.98
N LEU A 47 0.44 8.52 13.86
CA LEU A 47 1.70 9.03 14.38
C LEU A 47 1.79 8.84 15.91
N ARG A 48 0.74 9.20 16.67
CA ARG A 48 0.71 8.98 18.13
C ARG A 48 0.92 7.51 18.52
N VAL A 49 0.32 6.59 17.78
CA VAL A 49 0.53 5.14 18.02
C VAL A 49 1.97 4.74 17.73
N ILE A 50 2.59 5.24 16.66
CA ILE A 50 4.00 5.00 16.35
C ILE A 50 4.89 5.52 17.48
N GLU A 51 4.69 6.74 17.95
CA GLU A 51 5.48 7.38 19.00
C GLU A 51 5.31 6.68 20.35
N SER A 52 4.08 6.27 20.70
CA SER A 52 3.82 5.52 21.94
C SER A 52 4.50 4.14 21.96
N ALA A 53 4.79 3.57 20.79
CA ALA A 53 5.57 2.34 20.65
C ALA A 53 7.10 2.57 20.58
N GLY A 54 7.56 3.82 20.80
CA GLY A 54 8.98 4.18 20.76
C GLY A 54 9.53 4.45 19.37
N GLY A 55 8.66 4.51 18.33
CA GLY A 55 9.02 4.90 16.98
C GLY A 55 9.09 6.42 16.80
N GLN A 56 9.44 6.86 15.61
CA GLN A 56 9.48 8.27 15.22
C GLN A 56 8.69 8.46 13.92
N GLY A 57 8.10 9.62 13.71
CA GLY A 57 7.41 9.88 12.46
C GLY A 57 7.09 11.36 12.24
N VAL A 58 6.54 11.63 11.08
CA VAL A 58 5.99 12.93 10.68
C VAL A 58 4.80 12.70 9.76
N THR A 59 3.80 13.58 9.83
CA THR A 59 2.65 13.52 8.92
C THR A 59 2.87 14.42 7.71
N VAL A 60 2.33 14.06 6.55
CA VAL A 60 2.30 14.89 5.35
C VAL A 60 0.96 14.76 4.62
N GLY A 61 0.31 15.90 4.40
CA GLY A 61 -0.90 15.98 3.57
C GLY A 61 -0.54 16.27 2.12
N ALA A 62 -1.03 15.45 1.19
CA ALA A 62 -0.91 15.67 -0.26
C ALA A 62 -1.99 14.91 -1.03
N ASP A 63 -2.50 15.50 -2.10
CA ASP A 63 -3.37 14.82 -3.05
C ASP A 63 -2.50 14.19 -4.16
N LEU A 64 -2.29 12.88 -4.08
CA LEU A 64 -1.44 12.15 -5.02
C LEU A 64 -2.04 12.03 -6.44
N THR A 65 -3.29 12.41 -6.65
CA THR A 65 -3.85 12.53 -8.01
C THR A 65 -3.27 13.75 -8.73
N LYS A 66 -2.70 14.70 -7.99
CA LYS A 66 -2.05 15.90 -8.50
C LYS A 66 -0.53 15.68 -8.56
N ALA A 67 0.01 15.66 -9.77
CA ALA A 67 1.42 15.38 -10.00
C ALA A 67 2.36 16.36 -9.27
N GLU A 68 1.94 17.62 -9.15
CA GLU A 68 2.67 18.71 -8.48
C GLU A 68 2.77 18.54 -6.96
N GLU A 69 1.88 17.76 -6.34
CA GLU A 69 1.91 17.50 -4.90
C GLU A 69 2.80 16.28 -4.52
N ILE A 70 3.11 15.42 -5.48
CA ILE A 70 3.91 14.21 -5.25
C ILE A 70 5.30 14.49 -4.69
N PRO A 71 6.09 15.47 -5.21
CA PRO A 71 7.43 15.78 -4.69
C PRO A 71 7.43 16.15 -3.21
N ARG A 72 6.37 16.82 -2.73
CA ARG A 72 6.23 17.22 -1.32
C ARG A 72 6.36 16.05 -0.34
N VAL A 73 5.86 14.87 -0.71
CA VAL A 73 5.93 13.68 0.15
C VAL A 73 7.37 13.19 0.29
N VAL A 74 8.14 13.25 -0.80
CA VAL A 74 9.58 12.94 -0.82
C VAL A 74 10.37 13.97 -0.03
N ASP A 75 10.11 15.26 -0.26
CA ASP A 75 10.81 16.37 0.39
C ASP A 75 10.66 16.35 1.91
N VAL A 76 9.48 15.99 2.42
CA VAL A 76 9.26 15.83 3.87
C VAL A 76 10.15 14.73 4.43
N ALA A 77 10.29 13.58 3.76
CA ALA A 77 11.19 12.52 4.21
C ALA A 77 12.66 12.98 4.23
N LEU A 78 13.08 13.70 3.19
CA LEU A 78 14.45 14.20 3.08
C LEU A 78 14.75 15.28 4.13
N THR A 79 13.85 16.22 4.32
CA THR A 79 14.01 17.33 5.27
C THR A 79 14.08 16.85 6.72
N HIS A 80 13.21 15.91 7.09
CA HIS A 80 13.11 15.45 8.49
C HIS A 80 14.08 14.31 8.82
N PHE A 81 14.37 13.44 7.85
CA PHE A 81 15.09 12.20 8.11
C PHE A 81 16.34 11.98 7.24
N GLY A 82 16.57 12.84 6.25
CA GLY A 82 17.78 12.83 5.42
C GLY A 82 17.84 11.75 4.32
N GLY A 83 16.81 10.92 4.16
CA GLY A 83 16.81 9.85 3.16
C GLY A 83 15.52 9.04 3.12
N ILE A 84 15.47 8.08 2.18
CA ILE A 84 14.35 7.16 2.01
C ILE A 84 14.92 5.76 1.82
N ASP A 85 14.48 4.81 2.63
CA ASP A 85 14.89 3.40 2.57
C ASP A 85 13.74 2.50 2.10
N VAL A 86 12.51 2.84 2.48
CA VAL A 86 11.32 2.08 2.13
C VAL A 86 10.22 3.01 1.62
N LEU A 87 9.59 2.63 0.51
CA LEU A 87 8.39 3.27 0.01
C LEU A 87 7.24 2.26 -0.02
N VAL A 88 6.16 2.54 0.71
CA VAL A 88 4.94 1.72 0.70
C VAL A 88 3.82 2.48 -0.01
N ASN A 89 3.50 2.08 -1.22
CA ASN A 89 2.38 2.61 -2.00
C ASN A 89 1.08 1.91 -1.58
N SER A 90 0.40 2.47 -0.57
CA SER A 90 -0.84 1.93 -0.01
C SER A 90 -2.08 2.81 -0.24
N ALA A 91 -1.91 4.08 -0.64
CA ALA A 91 -3.03 4.94 -1.01
C ALA A 91 -3.79 4.36 -2.21
N ALA A 92 -5.09 4.21 -2.08
CA ALA A 92 -5.95 3.71 -3.15
C ALA A 92 -7.41 4.10 -2.89
N ILE A 93 -8.19 4.13 -3.97
CA ILE A 93 -9.65 4.14 -3.89
C ILE A 93 -10.22 2.85 -4.48
N MET A 94 -11.33 2.42 -3.90
CA MET A 94 -12.12 1.29 -4.36
C MET A 94 -13.58 1.68 -4.29
N VAL A 95 -14.18 1.99 -5.43
CA VAL A 95 -15.58 2.39 -5.55
C VAL A 95 -16.33 1.31 -6.32
N ARG A 96 -17.54 0.98 -5.85
CA ARG A 96 -18.42 0.08 -6.59
C ARG A 96 -19.07 0.85 -7.72
N LEU A 97 -18.72 0.51 -8.95
CA LEU A 97 -19.17 1.16 -10.19
C LEU A 97 -19.66 0.07 -11.16
N PRO A 98 -20.98 -0.18 -11.23
CA PRO A 98 -21.55 -1.08 -12.24
C PRO A 98 -21.17 -0.63 -13.65
N PHE A 99 -20.98 -1.58 -14.58
CA PHE A 99 -20.43 -1.31 -15.92
C PHE A 99 -21.16 -0.19 -16.68
N GLY A 100 -22.49 -0.11 -16.58
CA GLY A 100 -23.29 0.91 -17.26
C GLY A 100 -23.25 2.31 -16.62
N ASP A 101 -22.71 2.44 -15.41
CA ASP A 101 -22.77 3.66 -14.59
C ASP A 101 -21.40 4.34 -14.45
N VAL A 102 -20.32 3.75 -14.99
CA VAL A 102 -18.96 4.29 -14.88
C VAL A 102 -18.84 5.59 -15.67
N GLN A 103 -18.49 6.68 -14.99
CA GLN A 103 -18.19 7.96 -15.64
C GLN A 103 -16.67 8.11 -15.87
N PRO A 104 -16.25 8.84 -16.94
CA PRO A 104 -14.83 9.05 -17.24
C PRO A 104 -14.04 9.60 -16.04
N GLU A 105 -14.61 10.54 -15.28
CA GLU A 105 -13.96 11.17 -14.14
C GLU A 105 -13.69 10.17 -12.99
N GLN A 106 -14.60 9.21 -12.80
CA GLN A 106 -14.43 8.15 -11.79
C GLN A 106 -13.36 7.14 -12.21
N TRP A 107 -13.30 6.86 -13.53
CA TRP A 107 -12.24 6.06 -14.12
C TRP A 107 -10.89 6.73 -13.95
N ASP A 108 -10.78 8.01 -14.36
CA ASP A 108 -9.54 8.78 -14.30
C ASP A 108 -9.05 8.88 -12.85
N GLN A 109 -9.93 9.22 -11.91
CA GLN A 109 -9.59 9.28 -10.48
C GLN A 109 -9.04 7.93 -9.96
N THR A 110 -9.63 6.81 -10.40
CA THR A 110 -9.18 5.47 -10.00
C THR A 110 -7.78 5.17 -10.54
N ILE A 111 -7.54 5.46 -11.81
CA ILE A 111 -6.25 5.21 -12.45
C ILE A 111 -5.18 6.18 -11.91
N ASP A 112 -5.53 7.45 -11.74
CA ASP A 112 -4.61 8.47 -11.24
C ASP A 112 -4.10 8.12 -9.84
N LEU A 113 -4.99 7.77 -8.91
CA LEU A 113 -4.56 7.43 -7.56
C LEU A 113 -3.91 6.05 -7.46
N ASN A 114 -4.51 5.03 -8.08
CA ASN A 114 -4.08 3.65 -7.85
C ASN A 114 -2.87 3.22 -8.70
N VAL A 115 -2.61 3.86 -9.84
CA VAL A 115 -1.56 3.47 -10.79
C VAL A 115 -0.55 4.60 -11.03
N ARG A 116 -1.05 5.77 -11.47
CA ARG A 116 -0.19 6.91 -11.82
C ARG A 116 0.57 7.44 -10.62
N ALA A 117 -0.09 7.62 -9.48
CA ALA A 117 0.55 8.11 -8.26
C ALA A 117 1.68 7.19 -7.77
N PRO A 118 1.51 5.86 -7.61
CA PRO A 118 2.61 4.94 -7.28
C PRO A 118 3.79 5.01 -8.26
N PHE A 119 3.52 5.16 -9.56
CA PHE A 119 4.60 5.31 -10.54
C PHE A 119 5.42 6.56 -10.29
N PHE A 120 4.79 7.74 -10.26
CA PHE A 120 5.51 9.01 -10.12
C PHE A 120 6.14 9.19 -8.74
N LEU A 121 5.49 8.71 -7.67
CA LEU A 121 6.09 8.74 -6.34
C LEU A 121 7.32 7.83 -6.26
N THR A 122 7.26 6.64 -6.86
CA THR A 122 8.42 5.76 -6.94
C THR A 122 9.54 6.40 -7.79
N GLN A 123 9.20 7.06 -8.91
CA GLN A 123 10.17 7.77 -9.74
C GLN A 123 10.86 8.92 -8.96
N ALA A 124 10.10 9.70 -8.20
CA ALA A 124 10.64 10.78 -7.38
C ALA A 124 11.53 10.24 -6.23
N ALA A 125 11.15 9.13 -5.61
CA ALA A 125 11.91 8.50 -4.53
C ALA A 125 13.13 7.69 -5.03
N ALA A 126 13.16 7.27 -6.30
CA ALA A 126 14.14 6.33 -6.83
C ALA A 126 15.62 6.73 -6.61
N PRO A 127 16.05 8.00 -6.77
CA PRO A 127 17.45 8.38 -6.49
C PRO A 127 17.87 8.10 -5.04
N HIS A 128 16.95 8.29 -4.10
CA HIS A 128 17.18 8.10 -2.66
C HIS A 128 17.13 6.61 -2.29
N LEU A 129 16.17 5.88 -2.85
CA LEU A 129 16.05 4.43 -2.70
C LEU A 129 17.28 3.70 -3.27
N ARG A 130 17.82 4.13 -4.42
CA ARG A 130 19.07 3.58 -4.99
C ARG A 130 20.25 3.79 -4.05
N LYS A 131 20.40 5.00 -3.49
CA LYS A 131 21.46 5.33 -2.54
C LYS A 131 21.42 4.46 -1.28
N SER A 132 20.24 4.14 -0.79
CA SER A 132 20.03 3.34 0.43
C SER A 132 19.97 1.84 0.18
N ARG A 133 19.96 1.39 -1.08
CA ARG A 133 19.60 0.01 -1.49
C ARG A 133 18.25 -0.40 -0.93
N GLY A 134 17.27 0.46 -1.17
CA GLY A 134 15.94 0.40 -0.55
C GLY A 134 14.97 -0.60 -1.14
N VAL A 135 13.74 -0.51 -0.66
CA VAL A 135 12.65 -1.40 -1.08
C VAL A 135 11.38 -0.60 -1.36
N VAL A 136 10.70 -0.93 -2.45
CA VAL A 136 9.33 -0.48 -2.74
C VAL A 136 8.36 -1.63 -2.50
N VAL A 137 7.30 -1.37 -1.73
CA VAL A 137 6.19 -2.31 -1.53
C VAL A 137 4.91 -1.68 -2.04
N ASN A 138 4.33 -2.28 -3.07
CA ASN A 138 3.05 -1.85 -3.64
C ASN A 138 1.90 -2.65 -3.03
N ILE A 139 0.81 -2.00 -2.65
CA ILE A 139 -0.40 -2.70 -2.21
C ILE A 139 -1.34 -2.85 -3.41
N ALA A 140 -1.32 -4.07 -3.98
CA ALA A 140 -2.25 -4.52 -5.00
C ALA A 140 -3.61 -4.89 -4.37
N ASP A 141 -4.31 -5.85 -4.93
CA ASP A 141 -5.57 -6.39 -4.43
C ASP A 141 -5.86 -7.73 -5.11
N LEU A 142 -6.68 -8.56 -4.47
CA LEU A 142 -7.15 -9.81 -5.08
C LEU A 142 -7.95 -9.55 -6.38
N ALA A 143 -8.57 -8.38 -6.54
CA ALA A 143 -9.23 -7.95 -7.77
C ALA A 143 -8.29 -7.89 -9.00
N ALA A 144 -6.96 -7.91 -8.81
CA ALA A 144 -6.01 -8.07 -9.91
C ALA A 144 -6.01 -9.48 -10.52
N PHE A 145 -6.54 -10.47 -9.80
CA PHE A 145 -6.51 -11.89 -10.15
C PHE A 145 -7.91 -12.51 -10.27
N GLU A 146 -8.92 -11.88 -9.68
CA GLU A 146 -10.34 -12.25 -9.77
C GLU A 146 -11.14 -11.19 -10.51
N THR A 147 -12.18 -11.60 -11.23
CA THR A 147 -13.10 -10.64 -11.87
C THR A 147 -14.22 -10.25 -10.94
N TRP A 148 -14.32 -8.95 -10.64
CA TRP A 148 -15.40 -8.38 -9.84
C TRP A 148 -16.23 -7.42 -10.68
N PRO A 149 -17.42 -7.84 -11.22
CA PRO A 149 -18.17 -7.08 -12.21
C PRO A 149 -18.57 -5.66 -11.80
N GLY A 150 -18.74 -5.42 -10.48
CA GLY A 150 -19.04 -4.09 -9.95
C GLY A 150 -17.81 -3.22 -9.67
N TYR A 151 -16.58 -3.68 -10.01
CA TYR A 151 -15.32 -3.02 -9.65
C TYR A 151 -14.30 -3.04 -10.80
N ILE A 152 -14.76 -2.97 -12.05
CA ILE A 152 -13.89 -3.09 -13.24
C ILE A 152 -12.75 -2.07 -13.24
N PRO A 153 -12.97 -0.74 -13.00
CA PRO A 153 -11.87 0.22 -12.96
C PRO A 153 -10.85 -0.11 -11.87
N HIS A 154 -11.33 -0.52 -10.68
CA HIS A 154 -10.45 -0.93 -9.58
C HIS A 154 -9.63 -2.18 -9.96
N GLY A 155 -10.25 -3.23 -10.49
CA GLY A 155 -9.55 -4.45 -10.92
C GLY A 155 -8.48 -4.17 -11.96
N ILE A 156 -8.79 -3.35 -12.97
CA ILE A 156 -7.83 -2.90 -14.00
C ILE A 156 -6.67 -2.14 -13.32
N SER A 157 -6.97 -1.21 -12.41
CA SER A 157 -5.94 -0.46 -11.71
C SER A 157 -5.00 -1.38 -10.90
N LYS A 158 -5.55 -2.38 -10.21
CA LYS A 158 -4.75 -3.31 -9.40
C LYS A 158 -3.96 -4.33 -10.24
N SER A 159 -4.48 -4.72 -11.41
CA SER A 159 -3.68 -5.44 -12.42
C SER A 159 -2.54 -4.57 -12.95
N GLY A 160 -2.78 -3.27 -13.13
CA GLY A 160 -1.76 -2.28 -13.45
C GLY A 160 -0.66 -2.20 -12.38
N VAL A 161 -1.02 -2.24 -11.09
CA VAL A 161 -0.04 -2.27 -9.96
C VAL A 161 0.81 -3.54 -9.99
N VAL A 162 0.23 -4.70 -10.30
CA VAL A 162 0.99 -5.96 -10.46
C VAL A 162 2.00 -5.85 -11.61
N TYR A 163 1.59 -5.32 -12.76
CA TYR A 163 2.51 -5.07 -13.88
C TYR A 163 3.58 -4.05 -13.51
N LEU A 164 3.18 -2.92 -12.91
CA LEU A 164 4.09 -1.86 -12.47
C LEU A 164 5.17 -2.40 -11.52
N THR A 165 4.80 -3.30 -10.61
CA THR A 165 5.75 -3.94 -9.68
C THR A 165 6.85 -4.69 -10.43
N ARG A 166 6.49 -5.49 -11.43
CA ARG A 166 7.44 -6.25 -12.27
C ARG A 166 8.33 -5.32 -13.09
N ALA A 167 7.73 -4.30 -13.72
CA ALA A 167 8.45 -3.34 -14.54
C ALA A 167 9.47 -2.54 -13.70
N LEU A 168 9.06 -2.02 -12.55
CA LEU A 168 9.94 -1.27 -11.65
C LEU A 168 11.03 -2.16 -11.04
N ALA A 169 10.74 -3.41 -10.72
CA ALA A 169 11.74 -4.36 -10.24
C ALA A 169 12.87 -4.55 -11.26
N SER A 170 12.53 -4.65 -12.55
CA SER A 170 13.53 -4.77 -13.64
C SER A 170 14.35 -3.50 -13.81
N VAL A 171 13.71 -2.32 -13.76
CA VAL A 171 14.38 -1.02 -14.03
C VAL A 171 15.22 -0.53 -12.86
N LEU A 172 14.84 -0.87 -11.62
CA LEU A 172 15.50 -0.38 -10.40
C LEU A 172 16.53 -1.36 -9.83
N ALA A 173 16.57 -2.60 -10.32
CA ALA A 173 17.62 -3.55 -9.97
C ALA A 173 18.99 -3.08 -10.49
N PRO A 174 20.11 -3.45 -9.83
CA PRO A 174 20.18 -4.27 -8.61
C PRO A 174 20.05 -3.49 -7.29
N GLU A 175 19.91 -2.15 -7.34
CA GLU A 175 19.97 -1.33 -6.14
C GLU A 175 18.68 -1.35 -5.33
N VAL A 176 17.51 -1.42 -5.99
CA VAL A 176 16.20 -1.35 -5.33
C VAL A 176 15.39 -2.60 -5.65
N ARG A 177 14.85 -3.23 -4.62
CA ARG A 177 13.88 -4.30 -4.76
C ARG A 177 12.46 -3.72 -4.81
N VAL A 178 11.61 -4.31 -5.62
CA VAL A 178 10.20 -3.91 -5.72
C VAL A 178 9.34 -5.16 -5.63
N ALA A 179 8.39 -5.18 -4.71
CA ALA A 179 7.44 -6.27 -4.56
C ALA A 179 6.03 -5.73 -4.31
N ALA A 180 5.03 -6.57 -4.46
CA ALA A 180 3.65 -6.23 -4.13
C ALA A 180 3.03 -7.24 -3.16
N ILE A 181 1.99 -6.77 -2.47
CA ILE A 181 1.10 -7.60 -1.68
C ILE A 181 -0.30 -7.44 -2.27
N ALA A 182 -0.98 -8.55 -2.52
CA ALA A 182 -2.37 -8.57 -2.95
C ALA A 182 -3.25 -9.13 -1.82
N PRO A 183 -3.80 -8.27 -0.95
CA PRO A 183 -4.70 -8.71 0.09
C PRO A 183 -6.03 -9.21 -0.48
N GLY A 184 -6.61 -10.21 0.18
CA GLY A 184 -8.02 -10.49 0.09
C GLY A 184 -8.82 -9.56 1.03
N THR A 185 -9.96 -10.04 1.55
CA THR A 185 -10.76 -9.24 2.48
C THR A 185 -10.12 -9.24 3.88
N VAL A 186 -9.34 -8.21 4.16
CA VAL A 186 -8.67 -7.99 5.46
C VAL A 186 -9.41 -6.99 6.36
N LEU A 187 -10.38 -6.29 5.80
CA LEU A 187 -11.33 -5.43 6.50
C LEU A 187 -12.67 -5.52 5.76
N LEU A 188 -13.72 -5.77 6.48
CA LEU A 188 -15.07 -5.79 5.89
C LEU A 188 -15.39 -4.42 5.29
N PRO A 189 -15.98 -4.38 4.08
CA PRO A 189 -16.52 -3.14 3.53
C PRO A 189 -17.56 -2.54 4.47
N GLU A 190 -17.66 -1.21 4.49
CA GLU A 190 -18.70 -0.51 5.23
C GLU A 190 -20.09 -0.95 4.74
N GLY A 191 -21.00 -1.14 5.67
CA GLY A 191 -22.38 -1.59 5.37
C GLY A 191 -22.55 -3.10 5.21
N TRP A 192 -21.48 -3.91 5.32
CA TRP A 192 -21.62 -5.37 5.32
C TRP A 192 -22.33 -5.86 6.58
N SER A 193 -23.29 -6.78 6.38
CA SER A 193 -24.01 -7.45 7.45
C SER A 193 -23.18 -8.57 8.09
N LYS A 194 -23.64 -9.05 9.26
CA LYS A 194 -23.07 -10.27 9.88
C LYS A 194 -23.17 -11.48 8.96
N GLN A 195 -24.23 -11.55 8.12
CA GLN A 195 -24.41 -12.63 7.16
C GLN A 195 -23.37 -12.58 6.04
N ASP A 196 -23.00 -11.37 5.55
CA ASP A 196 -21.95 -11.21 4.55
C ASP A 196 -20.60 -11.64 5.10
N ALA A 197 -20.29 -11.25 6.34
CA ALA A 197 -19.07 -11.67 7.03
C ALA A 197 -19.02 -13.20 7.20
N GLU A 198 -20.12 -13.81 7.60
CA GLU A 198 -20.21 -15.27 7.73
C GLU A 198 -20.07 -15.98 6.39
N ARG A 199 -20.70 -15.46 5.33
CA ARG A 199 -20.55 -15.98 3.97
C ARG A 199 -19.09 -15.89 3.51
N LEU A 200 -18.41 -14.78 3.79
CA LEU A 200 -17.00 -14.63 3.49
C LEU A 200 -16.14 -15.71 4.18
N ARG A 201 -16.33 -15.90 5.49
CA ARG A 201 -15.61 -16.93 6.25
C ARG A 201 -15.84 -18.33 5.69
N ARG A 202 -17.09 -18.68 5.39
CA ARG A 202 -17.45 -19.99 4.83
C ARG A 202 -16.87 -20.25 3.44
N THR A 203 -16.62 -19.20 2.66
CA THR A 203 -16.05 -19.29 1.30
C THR A 203 -14.53 -19.07 1.26
N THR A 204 -13.92 -18.77 2.40
CA THR A 204 -12.47 -18.65 2.53
C THR A 204 -11.89 -19.97 3.05
N PRO A 205 -10.93 -20.63 2.39
CA PRO A 205 -10.39 -21.92 2.84
C PRO A 205 -9.88 -21.92 4.28
N LEU A 206 -9.24 -20.83 4.76
CA LEU A 206 -8.82 -20.72 6.16
C LEU A 206 -9.97 -20.36 7.13
N ALA A 207 -11.22 -20.31 6.66
CA ALA A 207 -12.46 -20.11 7.45
C ALA A 207 -12.41 -18.88 8.39
N ARG A 208 -11.66 -17.85 8.05
CA ARG A 208 -11.60 -16.58 8.78
C ARG A 208 -11.44 -15.39 7.84
N GLU A 209 -11.76 -14.23 8.35
CA GLU A 209 -11.35 -12.97 7.72
C GLU A 209 -9.83 -12.78 7.91
N GLY A 210 -9.21 -12.10 6.95
CA GLY A 210 -7.88 -11.55 7.16
C GLY A 210 -7.91 -10.33 8.07
N SER A 211 -6.74 -9.81 8.39
CA SER A 211 -6.59 -8.55 9.12
C SER A 211 -5.51 -7.67 8.48
N PRO A 212 -5.50 -6.35 8.75
CA PRO A 212 -4.41 -5.49 8.34
C PRO A 212 -3.04 -5.96 8.83
N GLU A 213 -2.99 -6.65 9.97
CA GLU A 213 -1.77 -7.23 10.54
C GLU A 213 -1.25 -8.42 9.72
N ASP A 214 -2.12 -9.17 9.02
CA ASP A 214 -1.70 -10.21 8.06
C ASP A 214 -0.91 -9.56 6.91
N VAL A 215 -1.37 -8.40 6.42
CA VAL A 215 -0.67 -7.63 5.38
C VAL A 215 0.64 -7.05 5.92
N ALA A 216 0.63 -6.50 7.13
CA ALA A 216 1.82 -5.93 7.76
C ALA A 216 2.91 -6.98 7.99
N ARG A 217 2.56 -8.19 8.44
CA ARG A 217 3.51 -9.30 8.57
C ARG A 217 4.13 -9.69 7.22
N THR A 218 3.34 -9.70 6.15
CA THR A 218 3.83 -9.98 4.80
C THR A 218 4.77 -8.88 4.31
N MET A 219 4.44 -7.61 4.59
CA MET A 219 5.36 -6.49 4.29
C MET A 219 6.70 -6.66 5.01
N LEU A 220 6.69 -6.96 6.30
CA LEU A 220 7.92 -7.18 7.05
C LEU A 220 8.72 -8.36 6.50
N PHE A 221 8.07 -9.46 6.10
CA PHE A 221 8.72 -10.57 5.41
C PHE A 221 9.41 -10.13 4.11
N ILE A 222 8.74 -9.31 3.27
CA ILE A 222 9.34 -8.75 2.04
C ILE A 222 10.58 -7.92 2.38
N LEU A 223 10.53 -7.09 3.43
CA LEU A 223 11.65 -6.24 3.84
C LEU A 223 12.84 -7.08 4.34
N ASP A 224 12.58 -8.18 5.05
CA ASP A 224 13.60 -9.08 5.57
C ASP A 224 14.19 -10.03 4.49
N SER A 225 13.48 -10.23 3.37
CA SER A 225 13.90 -11.13 2.27
C SER A 225 14.73 -10.37 1.23
N ASP A 226 16.04 -10.60 1.15
CA ASP A 226 16.97 -9.86 0.29
C ASP A 226 17.03 -10.37 -1.16
N TYR A 227 16.48 -11.55 -1.44
CA TYR A 227 16.42 -12.16 -2.78
C TYR A 227 15.03 -12.16 -3.42
N LEU A 228 14.11 -11.33 -2.90
CA LEU A 228 12.74 -11.22 -3.41
C LEU A 228 12.53 -9.87 -4.10
N THR A 229 12.25 -9.88 -5.42
CA THR A 229 11.88 -8.72 -6.21
C THR A 229 11.00 -9.13 -7.40
N GLY A 230 10.16 -8.22 -7.90
CA GLY A 230 9.27 -8.43 -9.04
C GLY A 230 8.04 -9.31 -8.75
N GLU A 231 7.86 -9.78 -7.51
CA GLU A 231 6.80 -10.73 -7.16
C GLU A 231 5.63 -10.05 -6.45
N THR A 232 4.44 -10.64 -6.60
CA THR A 232 3.23 -10.25 -5.89
C THR A 232 2.78 -11.38 -4.97
N ILE A 233 2.81 -11.15 -3.66
CA ILE A 233 2.39 -12.12 -2.65
C ILE A 233 0.90 -11.96 -2.37
N ILE A 234 0.11 -12.99 -2.66
CA ILE A 234 -1.33 -13.01 -2.35
C ILE A 234 -1.54 -13.40 -0.89
N VAL A 235 -2.33 -12.59 -0.16
CA VAL A 235 -2.64 -12.78 1.27
C VAL A 235 -4.16 -12.75 1.46
N ASP A 236 -4.82 -13.86 1.19
CA ASP A 236 -6.28 -13.93 1.07
C ASP A 236 -6.94 -15.13 1.78
N GLY A 237 -6.17 -15.87 2.57
CA GLY A 237 -6.66 -17.08 3.22
C GLY A 237 -6.99 -18.23 2.27
N GLY A 238 -6.44 -18.20 1.05
CA GLY A 238 -6.65 -19.20 0.00
C GLY A 238 -7.87 -18.92 -0.89
N ARG A 239 -8.46 -17.74 -0.82
CA ARG A 239 -9.68 -17.40 -1.56
C ARG A 239 -9.50 -17.53 -3.07
N HIS A 240 -8.35 -17.12 -3.62
CA HIS A 240 -8.07 -17.19 -5.07
C HIS A 240 -7.94 -18.61 -5.63
N VAL A 241 -7.70 -19.61 -4.76
CA VAL A 241 -7.59 -21.03 -5.17
C VAL A 241 -8.82 -21.86 -4.83
N ARG A 242 -9.88 -21.23 -4.30
CA ARG A 242 -11.15 -21.94 -4.04
C ARG A 242 -11.77 -22.44 -5.35
N ARG A 243 -12.39 -23.60 -5.27
CA ARG A 243 -13.16 -24.21 -6.36
C ARG A 243 -14.60 -23.68 -6.37
#